data_119a728377ef6e66e3bd6d18d9492078
#
_entry.id   119a728377ef6e66e3bd6d18d9492078
#
_cell.length_a   1.000
_cell.length_b   1.000
_cell.length_c   1.000
_cell.angle_alpha   90.00
_cell.angle_beta   90.00
_cell.angle_gamma   90.00
#
_symmetry.space_group_name_H-M   'P 1'
#
loop_
_entity.id
_entity.type
_entity.pdbx_description
1 polymer ?
#
loop_
_entity_poly.entity_id
_entity_poly.type
_entity_poly.pdbx_seq_one_letter_code
_entity_poly.pdbx_strand_id
1 'polypeptide(L)'
;LFEGMFDDVSEPFQIMPGNVVYTSFSTFISDVPVLWGIQIMDYQNGDKLSITISNIFGDSYGEYVQSDSVYFETIFVEQSDTLNFEIENIGSTDVEFVILFIVDPDNSESFTNPNSPIAEMVVPLIVSGILLIVGIITMIIGIITILIDLKNNFENKRNF
;
A
#
# COMPACT_ATOMS: atom_id res chain seq x y z
N LEU A 1 -0.82 -9.50 13.05
CA LEU A 1 -1.70 -9.82 11.89
C LEU A 1 -0.90 -10.01 10.60
N PHE A 2 0.35 -9.57 10.57
CA PHE A 2 1.23 -9.59 9.39
C PHE A 2 2.46 -10.50 9.55
N GLU A 3 2.57 -11.27 10.65
CA GLU A 3 3.66 -12.25 10.81
C GLU A 3 3.68 -13.25 9.66
N GLY A 4 4.82 -13.38 9.01
CA GLY A 4 5.02 -14.25 7.84
C GLY A 4 4.68 -13.62 6.48
N MET A 5 4.24 -12.35 6.44
CA MET A 5 4.00 -11.58 5.21
C MET A 5 5.20 -10.73 4.79
N PHE A 6 6.00 -10.30 5.75
CA PHE A 6 7.14 -9.42 5.56
C PHE A 6 8.41 -10.12 6.02
N ASP A 7 9.55 -9.79 5.40
CA ASP A 7 10.84 -10.33 5.79
C ASP A 7 11.25 -9.81 7.16
N ASP A 8 10.84 -8.58 7.49
CA ASP A 8 11.04 -7.98 8.80
C ASP A 8 9.86 -7.07 9.17
N VAL A 9 9.48 -7.09 10.44
CA VAL A 9 8.44 -6.22 11.02
C VAL A 9 8.98 -5.70 12.34
N SER A 10 9.04 -4.39 12.49
CA SER A 10 9.52 -3.78 13.73
C SER A 10 8.58 -4.03 14.91
N GLU A 11 9.11 -3.94 16.13
CA GLU A 11 8.26 -3.70 17.30
C GLU A 11 7.49 -2.39 17.13
N PRO A 12 6.31 -2.24 17.75
CA PRO A 12 5.56 -1.01 17.72
C PRO A 12 6.33 0.18 18.32
N PHE A 13 6.36 1.29 17.60
CA PHE A 13 6.86 2.57 18.08
C PHE A 13 5.70 3.46 18.49
N GLN A 14 5.83 4.16 19.62
CA GLN A 14 4.88 5.20 20.03
C GLN A 14 5.60 6.54 20.12
N ILE A 15 5.10 7.56 19.39
CA ILE A 15 5.71 8.87 19.35
C ILE A 15 4.69 10.00 19.53
N MET A 16 5.05 10.96 20.39
CA MET A 16 4.28 12.17 20.62
C MET A 16 4.50 13.20 19.49
N PRO A 17 3.59 14.16 19.28
CA PRO A 17 3.77 15.25 18.33
C PRO A 17 5.11 15.97 18.51
N GLY A 18 5.82 16.19 17.40
CA GLY A 18 7.12 16.84 17.35
C GLY A 18 8.30 15.98 17.82
N ASN A 19 8.08 14.74 18.21
CA ASN A 19 9.15 13.82 18.56
C ASN A 19 9.60 13.02 17.34
N VAL A 20 10.84 12.52 17.42
CA VAL A 20 11.50 11.73 16.38
C VAL A 20 11.92 10.39 16.96
N VAL A 21 11.79 9.35 16.18
CA VAL A 21 12.36 8.03 16.43
C VAL A 21 13.32 7.64 15.31
N TYR A 22 14.37 6.92 15.66
CA TYR A 22 15.35 6.39 14.73
C TYR A 22 15.34 4.88 14.76
N THR A 23 15.34 4.28 13.58
CA THR A 23 15.50 2.83 13.41
C THR A 23 16.33 2.54 12.17
N SER A 24 16.80 1.31 12.02
CA SER A 24 17.60 0.94 10.87
C SER A 24 17.25 -0.46 10.39
N PHE A 25 17.36 -0.64 9.09
CA PHE A 25 17.20 -1.92 8.41
C PHE A 25 18.44 -2.21 7.58
N SER A 26 19.01 -3.42 7.71
CA SER A 26 20.19 -3.82 6.95
C SER A 26 19.81 -4.84 5.87
N THR A 27 20.12 -4.53 4.62
CA THR A 27 20.04 -5.48 3.52
C THR A 27 21.45 -6.01 3.19
N PHE A 28 21.54 -7.34 3.05
CA PHE A 28 22.77 -8.02 2.66
C PHE A 28 22.85 -8.34 1.16
N ILE A 29 21.81 -7.97 0.41
CA ILE A 29 21.67 -8.19 -1.02
C ILE A 29 21.85 -6.85 -1.73
N SER A 30 22.61 -6.83 -2.84
CA SER A 30 22.79 -5.68 -3.70
C SER A 30 21.93 -5.77 -4.96
N ASP A 31 21.72 -4.63 -5.60
CA ASP A 31 20.98 -4.50 -6.86
C ASP A 31 19.53 -5.02 -6.77
N VAL A 32 18.90 -4.81 -5.64
CA VAL A 32 17.52 -5.27 -5.39
C VAL A 32 16.61 -4.12 -4.93
N PRO A 33 15.33 -4.17 -5.31
CA PRO A 33 14.33 -3.31 -4.70
C PRO A 33 14.06 -3.75 -3.26
N VAL A 34 13.88 -2.79 -2.38
CA VAL A 34 13.40 -2.98 -1.01
C VAL A 34 12.05 -2.26 -0.90
N LEU A 35 11.01 -3.04 -0.72
CA LEU A 35 9.70 -2.51 -0.37
C LEU A 35 9.68 -2.28 1.15
N TRP A 36 9.41 -1.06 1.55
CA TRP A 36 9.19 -0.72 2.95
C TRP A 36 7.83 -0.06 3.12
N GLY A 37 7.30 -0.13 4.32
CA GLY A 37 6.04 0.52 4.62
C GLY A 37 5.90 0.86 6.09
N ILE A 38 4.96 1.75 6.38
CA ILE A 38 4.55 2.09 7.74
C ILE A 38 3.05 1.87 7.85
N GLN A 39 2.65 1.19 8.91
CA GLN A 39 1.26 1.08 9.33
C GLN A 39 1.06 1.83 10.65
N ILE A 40 0.20 2.84 10.62
CA ILE A 40 -0.27 3.52 11.84
C ILE A 40 -1.37 2.65 12.46
N MET A 41 -1.18 2.31 13.73
CA MET A 41 -2.16 1.60 14.52
C MET A 41 -3.23 2.61 14.98
N ASP A 42 -4.50 2.19 14.98
CA ASP A 42 -5.63 3.04 15.40
C ASP A 42 -5.65 4.45 14.77
N TYR A 43 -5.31 4.52 13.46
CA TYR A 43 -5.21 5.75 12.69
C TYR A 43 -6.40 6.69 12.91
N GLN A 44 -6.11 7.96 13.16
CA GLN A 44 -7.08 9.03 13.28
C GLN A 44 -6.81 10.13 12.25
N ASN A 45 -7.88 10.82 11.86
CA ASN A 45 -7.72 11.94 10.95
C ASN A 45 -6.87 13.05 11.59
N GLY A 46 -5.74 13.37 10.97
CA GLY A 46 -4.75 14.32 11.50
C GLY A 46 -3.45 13.67 11.94
N ASP A 47 -3.38 12.35 12.05
CA ASP A 47 -2.12 11.63 12.23
C ASP A 47 -1.24 11.84 11.00
N LYS A 48 0.01 12.18 11.24
CA LYS A 48 0.93 12.50 10.15
C LYS A 48 2.37 12.22 10.55
N LEU A 49 3.07 11.46 9.72
CA LEU A 49 4.48 11.15 9.90
C LEU A 49 5.31 11.72 8.75
N SER A 50 6.48 12.25 9.08
CA SER A 50 7.54 12.56 8.13
C SER A 50 8.62 11.50 8.25
N ILE A 51 9.05 10.93 7.13
CA ILE A 51 10.01 9.84 7.09
C ILE A 51 11.19 10.29 6.22
N THR A 52 12.40 10.29 6.77
CA THR A 52 13.64 10.51 6.02
C THR A 52 14.46 9.23 6.04
N ILE A 53 14.91 8.79 4.86
CA ILE A 53 15.71 7.57 4.71
C ILE A 53 17.09 7.94 4.18
N SER A 54 18.14 7.46 4.87
CA SER A 54 19.53 7.64 4.47
C SER A 54 20.34 6.37 4.73
N ASN A 55 21.53 6.28 4.13
CA ASN A 55 22.47 5.24 4.48
C ASN A 55 23.43 5.69 5.61
N ILE A 56 24.33 4.78 5.99
CA ILE A 56 25.33 5.06 7.03
C ILE A 56 26.34 6.15 6.62
N PHE A 57 26.45 6.47 5.32
CA PHE A 57 27.35 7.51 4.79
C PHE A 57 26.65 8.87 4.68
N GLY A 58 25.32 8.91 4.92
CA GLY A 58 24.51 10.12 4.82
C GLY A 58 23.92 10.38 3.43
N ASP A 59 24.05 9.43 2.48
CA ASP A 59 23.37 9.54 1.19
C ASP A 59 21.87 9.35 1.40
N SER A 60 21.06 10.23 0.79
CA SER A 60 19.60 10.20 0.94
C SER A 60 18.96 9.22 -0.04
N TYR A 61 18.05 8.39 0.49
CA TYR A 61 17.13 7.55 -0.30
C TYR A 61 15.75 8.18 -0.46
N GLY A 62 15.48 9.29 0.20
CA GLY A 62 14.27 10.08 0.03
C GLY A 62 13.66 10.62 1.32
N GLU A 63 12.69 11.51 1.12
CA GLU A 63 11.85 12.07 2.19
C GLU A 63 10.40 11.83 1.81
N TYR A 64 9.61 11.34 2.74
CA TYR A 64 8.23 10.91 2.52
C TYR A 64 7.33 11.48 3.61
N VAL A 65 6.06 11.67 3.27
CA VAL A 65 5.05 12.10 4.24
C VAL A 65 3.86 11.16 4.16
N GLN A 66 3.56 10.54 5.28
CA GLN A 66 2.38 9.69 5.45
C GLN A 66 1.27 10.46 6.15
N SER A 67 0.06 10.39 5.58
CA SER A 67 -1.18 10.95 6.13
C SER A 67 -2.36 9.99 6.02
N ASP A 68 -2.08 8.71 5.85
CA ASP A 68 -3.04 7.61 5.74
C ASP A 68 -2.66 6.49 6.73
N SER A 69 -3.57 5.56 6.98
CA SER A 69 -3.31 4.45 7.92
C SER A 69 -2.15 3.55 7.50
N VAL A 70 -1.89 3.44 6.20
CA VAL A 70 -0.83 2.60 5.63
C VAL A 70 -0.15 3.34 4.50
N TYR A 71 1.17 3.28 4.46
CA TYR A 71 2.00 3.81 3.38
C TYR A 71 3.03 2.76 2.97
N PHE A 72 3.24 2.61 1.67
CA PHE A 72 4.29 1.76 1.12
C PHE A 72 5.05 2.49 0.02
N GLU A 73 6.36 2.25 -0.04
CA GLU A 73 7.24 2.76 -1.07
C GLU A 73 8.36 1.76 -1.36
N THR A 74 8.91 1.81 -2.56
CA THR A 74 10.04 0.98 -2.97
C THR A 74 11.27 1.83 -3.18
N ILE A 75 12.38 1.44 -2.58
CA ILE A 75 13.69 2.03 -2.82
C ILE A 75 14.60 0.99 -3.45
N PHE A 76 15.48 1.44 -4.35
CA PHE A 76 16.45 0.57 -4.97
C PHE A 76 17.80 0.70 -4.25
N VAL A 77 18.34 -0.44 -3.81
CA VAL A 77 19.59 -0.49 -3.06
C VAL A 77 20.67 -1.12 -3.94
N GLU A 78 21.59 -0.28 -4.44
CA GLU A 78 22.64 -0.71 -5.37
C GLU A 78 23.71 -1.58 -4.70
N GLN A 79 23.95 -1.40 -3.41
CA GLN A 79 24.94 -2.16 -2.65
C GLN A 79 24.31 -2.61 -1.33
N SER A 80 24.84 -3.72 -0.76
CA SER A 80 24.44 -4.09 0.60
C SER A 80 24.67 -2.90 1.54
N ASP A 81 23.63 -2.44 2.22
CA ASP A 81 23.65 -1.21 2.99
C ASP A 81 22.79 -1.32 4.25
N THR A 82 22.98 -0.37 5.14
CA THR A 82 22.07 -0.13 6.26
C THR A 82 21.28 1.15 6.01
N LEU A 83 19.98 0.98 5.86
CA LEU A 83 19.03 2.08 5.71
C LEU A 83 18.65 2.60 7.09
N ASN A 84 18.89 3.88 7.33
CA ASN A 84 18.51 4.56 8.55
C ASN A 84 17.21 5.33 8.30
N PHE A 85 16.23 5.10 9.13
CA PHE A 85 14.93 5.75 9.11
C PHE A 85 14.85 6.74 10.27
N GLU A 86 14.68 8.01 9.93
CA GLU A 86 14.30 9.07 10.85
C GLU A 86 12.81 9.35 10.65
N ILE A 87 12.00 9.14 11.70
CA ILE A 87 10.55 9.26 11.62
C ILE A 87 10.08 10.26 12.66
N GLU A 88 9.52 11.37 12.19
CA GLU A 88 8.98 12.45 13.00
C GLU A 88 7.45 12.42 12.98
N ASN A 89 6.84 12.55 14.14
CA ASN A 89 5.41 12.81 14.22
C ASN A 89 5.14 14.29 14.01
N ILE A 90 4.74 14.66 12.79
CA ILE A 90 4.35 16.01 12.38
C ILE A 90 2.84 16.26 12.49
N GLY A 91 2.10 15.30 13.05
CA GLY A 91 0.67 15.38 13.36
C GLY A 91 0.41 16.08 14.70
N SER A 92 -0.83 15.99 15.18
CA SER A 92 -1.28 16.65 16.41
C SER A 92 -1.59 15.70 17.56
N THR A 93 -1.53 14.39 17.33
CA THR A 93 -1.88 13.31 18.24
C THR A 93 -0.71 12.35 18.42
N ASP A 94 -0.69 11.60 19.52
CA ASP A 94 0.26 10.50 19.70
C ASP A 94 -0.02 9.44 18.66
N VAL A 95 1.01 8.94 18.01
CA VAL A 95 0.91 7.92 16.96
C VAL A 95 1.66 6.67 17.39
N GLU A 96 0.98 5.53 17.26
CA GLU A 96 1.60 4.20 17.36
C GLU A 96 1.69 3.59 15.96
N PHE A 97 2.86 3.07 15.57
CA PHE A 97 3.09 2.52 14.24
C PHE A 97 4.10 1.37 14.25
N VAL A 98 4.06 0.57 13.20
CA VAL A 98 5.07 -0.46 12.87
C VAL A 98 5.68 -0.17 11.50
N ILE A 99 6.92 -0.59 11.30
CA ILE A 99 7.60 -0.55 10.01
C ILE A 99 7.71 -1.96 9.47
N LEU A 100 7.53 -2.10 8.18
CA LEU A 100 7.47 -3.35 7.45
C LEU A 100 8.51 -3.32 6.33
N PHE A 101 9.21 -4.44 6.11
CA PHE A 101 10.23 -4.57 5.06
C PHE A 101 10.07 -5.86 4.28
N ILE A 102 10.26 -5.77 2.94
CA ILE A 102 10.41 -6.91 2.04
C ILE A 102 11.58 -6.63 1.12
N VAL A 103 12.57 -7.50 1.14
CA VAL A 103 13.72 -7.45 0.22
C VAL A 103 13.38 -8.23 -1.03
N ASP A 104 13.69 -7.65 -2.20
CA ASP A 104 13.42 -8.24 -3.51
C ASP A 104 11.96 -8.77 -3.64
N PRO A 105 10.95 -7.88 -3.57
CA PRO A 105 9.55 -8.30 -3.53
C PRO A 105 9.13 -9.16 -4.72
N ASP A 106 9.76 -9.00 -5.89
CA ASP A 106 9.46 -9.76 -7.10
C ASP A 106 9.85 -11.25 -6.97
N ASN A 107 10.86 -11.56 -6.14
CA ASN A 107 11.34 -12.93 -5.88
C ASN A 107 11.04 -13.40 -4.44
N SER A 108 10.42 -12.57 -3.63
CA SER A 108 10.02 -12.93 -2.27
C SER A 108 9.03 -14.10 -2.28
N GLU A 109 9.26 -15.10 -1.43
CA GLU A 109 8.31 -16.22 -1.25
C GLU A 109 6.92 -15.73 -0.85
N SER A 110 6.85 -14.58 -0.20
CA SER A 110 5.59 -13.95 0.20
C SER A 110 4.69 -13.59 -0.98
N PHE A 111 5.26 -13.17 -2.12
CA PHE A 111 4.51 -12.82 -3.32
C PHE A 111 4.45 -13.95 -4.35
N THR A 112 5.48 -14.79 -4.43
CA THR A 112 5.57 -15.88 -5.44
C THR A 112 4.90 -17.16 -5.00
N ASN A 113 4.73 -17.39 -3.69
CA ASN A 113 4.07 -18.55 -3.16
C ASN A 113 2.54 -18.40 -3.19
N PRO A 114 1.80 -19.20 -3.99
CA PRO A 114 0.33 -19.11 -4.07
C PRO A 114 -0.39 -19.43 -2.75
N ASN A 115 0.30 -20.06 -1.80
CA ASN A 115 -0.24 -20.37 -0.46
C ASN A 115 0.20 -19.34 0.61
N SER A 116 0.83 -18.24 0.20
CA SER A 116 1.20 -17.19 1.15
C SER A 116 -0.03 -16.42 1.65
N PRO A 117 0.00 -15.85 2.86
CA PRO A 117 -1.08 -14.99 3.35
C PRO A 117 -1.37 -13.81 2.43
N ILE A 118 -0.36 -13.30 1.69
CA ILE A 118 -0.54 -12.25 0.68
C ILE A 118 -1.36 -12.76 -0.49
N ALA A 119 -1.05 -13.93 -1.03
CA ALA A 119 -1.80 -14.51 -2.14
C ALA A 119 -3.26 -14.74 -1.74
N GLU A 120 -3.53 -15.21 -0.52
CA GLU A 120 -4.88 -15.38 0.00
C GLU A 120 -5.65 -14.06 0.12
N MET A 121 -4.99 -12.93 0.36
CA MET A 121 -5.62 -11.61 0.43
C MET A 121 -5.75 -10.93 -0.93
N VAL A 122 -4.72 -11.00 -1.77
CA VAL A 122 -4.64 -10.29 -3.05
C VAL A 122 -5.53 -10.95 -4.11
N VAL A 123 -5.58 -12.28 -4.15
CA VAL A 123 -6.39 -13.02 -5.14
C VAL A 123 -7.88 -12.68 -5.03
N PRO A 124 -8.54 -12.71 -3.85
CA PRO A 124 -9.94 -12.28 -3.73
C PRO A 124 -10.17 -10.82 -4.09
N LEU A 125 -9.20 -9.93 -3.80
CA LEU A 125 -9.28 -8.51 -4.14
C LEU A 125 -9.26 -8.29 -5.66
N ILE A 126 -8.37 -8.97 -6.37
CA ILE A 126 -8.30 -8.93 -7.84
C ILE A 126 -9.59 -9.49 -8.45
N VAL A 127 -10.06 -10.63 -7.98
CA VAL A 127 -11.29 -11.26 -8.47
C VAL A 127 -12.49 -10.35 -8.23
N SER A 128 -12.61 -9.75 -7.04
CA SER A 128 -13.70 -8.81 -6.74
C SER A 128 -13.65 -7.55 -7.61
N GLY A 129 -12.45 -7.04 -7.88
CA GLY A 129 -12.25 -5.91 -8.78
C GLY A 129 -12.70 -6.21 -10.22
N ILE A 130 -12.37 -7.39 -10.75
CA ILE A 130 -12.79 -7.84 -12.08
C ILE A 130 -14.31 -8.01 -12.13
N LEU A 131 -14.92 -8.64 -11.12
CA LEU A 131 -16.37 -8.82 -11.04
C LEU A 131 -17.11 -7.48 -10.98
N LEU A 132 -16.57 -6.49 -10.28
CA LEU A 132 -17.14 -5.14 -10.22
C LEU A 132 -17.14 -4.48 -11.59
N ILE A 133 -16.02 -4.56 -12.35
CA ILE A 133 -15.92 -4.02 -13.71
C ILE A 133 -16.93 -4.70 -14.65
N VAL A 134 -17.02 -6.03 -14.60
CA VAL A 134 -17.99 -6.79 -15.40
C VAL A 134 -19.42 -6.40 -15.03
N GLY A 135 -19.71 -6.21 -13.73
CA GLY A 135 -21.02 -5.75 -13.26
C GLY A 135 -21.41 -4.37 -13.79
N ILE A 136 -20.46 -3.42 -13.81
CA ILE A 136 -20.70 -2.08 -14.38
C ILE A 136 -20.97 -2.15 -15.90
N ILE A 137 -20.18 -2.94 -16.63
CA ILE A 137 -20.36 -3.09 -18.08
C ILE A 137 -21.73 -3.71 -18.39
N THR A 138 -22.14 -4.75 -17.69
CA THR A 138 -23.44 -5.39 -17.89
C THR A 138 -24.60 -4.45 -17.54
N MET A 139 -24.46 -3.63 -16.50
CA MET A 139 -25.45 -2.61 -16.14
C MET A 139 -25.62 -1.57 -17.25
N ILE A 140 -24.51 -1.06 -17.83
CA ILE A 140 -24.53 -0.10 -18.93
C ILE A 140 -25.22 -0.70 -20.15
N ILE A 141 -24.91 -1.94 -20.53
CA ILE A 141 -25.55 -2.64 -21.66
C ILE A 141 -27.05 -2.79 -21.38
N GLY A 142 -27.44 -3.17 -20.18
CA GLY A 142 -28.85 -3.29 -19.78
C GLY A 142 -29.62 -1.97 -19.93
N ILE A 143 -29.05 -0.85 -19.49
CA ILE A 143 -29.67 0.48 -19.61
C ILE A 143 -29.84 0.86 -21.09
N ILE A 144 -28.81 0.64 -21.92
CA ILE A 144 -28.86 0.94 -23.34
C ILE A 144 -29.95 0.13 -24.03
N THR A 145 -30.08 -1.16 -23.70
CA THR A 145 -31.11 -2.03 -24.26
C THR A 145 -32.52 -1.54 -23.92
N ILE A 146 -32.76 -1.16 -22.67
CA ILE A 146 -34.04 -0.61 -22.23
C ILE A 146 -34.36 0.70 -22.96
N LEU A 147 -33.40 1.59 -23.16
CA LEU A 147 -33.59 2.85 -23.88
C LEU A 147 -33.94 2.62 -25.36
N ILE A 148 -33.30 1.64 -25.99
CA ILE A 148 -33.63 1.26 -27.38
C ILE A 148 -35.07 0.71 -27.50
N ASP A 149 -35.45 -0.18 -26.58
CA ASP A 149 -36.80 -0.76 -26.53
C ASP A 149 -37.88 0.32 -26.30
N LEU A 150 -37.63 1.23 -25.39
CA LEU A 150 -38.53 2.36 -25.15
C LEU A 150 -38.69 3.22 -26.39
N LYS A 151 -37.57 3.57 -27.07
CA LYS A 151 -37.61 4.34 -28.28
C LYS A 151 -38.43 3.64 -29.38
N ASN A 152 -38.17 2.36 -29.62
CA ASN A 152 -38.90 1.57 -30.60
C ASN A 152 -40.40 1.47 -30.33
N ASN A 153 -40.78 1.33 -29.04
CA ASN A 153 -42.18 1.32 -28.61
C ASN A 153 -42.87 2.67 -28.82
N PHE A 154 -42.19 3.79 -28.66
CA PHE A 154 -42.74 5.12 -28.93
C PHE A 154 -42.90 5.38 -30.41
N GLU A 155 -41.98 4.95 -31.26
CA GLU A 155 -42.09 5.10 -32.72
C GLU A 155 -43.23 4.25 -33.26
N ASN A 156 -43.43 3.02 -32.81
CA ASN A 156 -44.55 2.17 -33.23
C ASN A 156 -45.92 2.75 -32.85
N LYS A 157 -46.07 3.40 -31.69
CA LYS A 157 -47.33 4.04 -31.28
C LYS A 157 -47.66 5.32 -32.05
N ARG A 158 -46.70 5.90 -32.75
CA ARG A 158 -46.88 7.15 -33.51
C ARG A 158 -47.29 6.91 -34.96
N ASN A 159 -47.18 5.66 -35.42
CA ASN A 159 -47.50 5.25 -36.78
C ASN A 159 -48.92 4.59 -36.90
N PHE A 160 -49.71 4.70 -35.84
CA PHE A 160 -51.14 4.40 -35.82
C PHE A 160 -51.92 5.66 -35.47
#